data_82acc8066e5e836e882415fa899c8596
#
_entry.id   82acc8066e5e836e882415fa899c8596
#
_cell.length_a   1.000
_cell.length_b   1.000
_cell.length_c   1.000
_cell.angle_alpha   90.00
_cell.angle_beta   90.00
_cell.angle_gamma   90.00
#
_symmetry.space_group_name_H-M   'P 1'
#
loop_
_entity.id
_entity.type
_entity.pdbx_description
1 polymer ?
#
loop_
_entity_poly.entity_id
_entity_poly.type
_entity_poly.pdbx_seq_one_letter_code
_entity_poly.pdbx_strand_id
1 'polypeptide(L)'
;MLARKTSIGRTPDNDLQIDAKFVSRHHAVVLAGPSQTIVEDLNSTNGVQVNGRRVTRQVLQDGDTLAIGRQQYRFAVRKSQDKR
;
A
#
# COMPACT_ATOMS: atom_id res chain seq x y z
N MET A 1 5.74 -7.00 -19.05
CA MET A 1 4.58 -6.34 -18.42
C MET A 1 5.03 -5.30 -17.43
N LEU A 2 4.39 -4.16 -17.48
CA LEU A 2 4.74 -3.07 -16.57
C LEU A 2 4.02 -3.22 -15.23
N ALA A 3 4.72 -2.86 -14.17
CA ALA A 3 4.10 -2.83 -12.85
C ALA A 3 3.13 -1.67 -12.76
N ARG A 4 2.03 -1.87 -12.07
CA ARG A 4 1.09 -0.81 -11.76
C ARG A 4 1.52 -0.14 -10.47
N LYS A 5 1.62 1.17 -10.51
CA LYS A 5 2.04 1.96 -9.36
C LYS A 5 0.84 2.72 -8.81
N THR A 6 0.60 2.59 -7.50
CA THR A 6 -0.45 3.32 -6.81
C THR A 6 0.18 4.14 -5.71
N SER A 7 0.10 5.46 -5.82
CA SER A 7 0.63 6.34 -4.78
C SER A 7 -0.42 6.55 -3.71
N ILE A 8 0.04 6.62 -2.45
CA ILE A 8 -0.83 6.76 -1.28
C ILE A 8 -0.33 7.94 -0.46
N GLY A 9 -1.24 8.84 -0.12
CA GLY A 9 -0.87 9.98 0.69
C GLY A 9 -2.03 10.88 1.02
N ARG A 10 -1.73 11.94 1.77
CA ARG A 10 -2.75 12.82 2.31
C ARG A 10 -3.30 13.80 1.27
N THR A 11 -2.53 14.11 0.25
CA THR A 11 -2.92 15.14 -0.70
C THR A 11 -3.65 14.54 -1.90
N PRO A 12 -4.47 15.34 -2.61
CA PRO A 12 -5.31 14.79 -3.68
C PRO A 12 -4.56 14.42 -4.95
N ASP A 13 -3.29 14.71 -5.05
CA ASP A 13 -2.49 14.28 -6.21
C ASP A 13 -2.05 12.82 -6.12
N ASN A 14 -2.36 12.15 -4.99
CA ASN A 14 -2.10 10.72 -4.87
C ASN A 14 -3.21 9.91 -5.53
N ASP A 15 -2.85 8.72 -6.00
CA ASP A 15 -3.84 7.80 -6.56
C ASP A 15 -4.85 7.37 -5.52
N LEU A 16 -4.38 7.12 -4.31
CA LEU A 16 -5.25 6.85 -3.16
C LEU A 16 -5.00 7.95 -2.14
N GLN A 17 -5.98 8.79 -1.98
CA GLN A 17 -5.88 9.86 -1.00
C GLN A 17 -6.42 9.40 0.34
N ILE A 18 -5.61 9.56 1.38
CA ILE A 18 -6.03 9.30 2.76
C ILE A 18 -5.82 10.60 3.51
N ASP A 19 -6.88 11.38 3.60
CA ASP A 19 -6.84 12.69 4.24
C ASP A 19 -7.01 12.51 5.75
N ALA A 20 -5.98 12.02 6.39
CA ALA A 20 -5.99 11.71 7.80
C ALA A 20 -4.75 12.27 8.47
N LYS A 21 -4.85 12.48 9.77
CA LYS A 21 -3.91 13.27 10.54
C LYS A 21 -2.49 12.70 10.56
N PHE A 22 -2.33 11.41 10.55
CA PHE A 22 -1.00 10.80 10.67
C PHE A 22 -0.48 10.28 9.34
N VAL A 23 -1.05 10.74 8.24
CA VAL A 23 -0.64 10.34 6.90
C VAL A 23 0.17 11.48 6.28
N SER A 24 1.36 11.16 5.79
CA SER A 24 2.22 12.13 5.11
C SER A 24 1.64 12.47 3.75
N ARG A 25 2.01 13.63 3.21
CA ARG A 25 1.50 14.06 1.90
C ARG A 25 1.75 13.04 0.82
N HIS A 26 2.95 12.46 0.81
CA HIS A 26 3.31 11.33 -0.06
C HIS A 26 3.87 10.27 0.86
N HIS A 27 3.03 9.30 1.23
CA HIS A 27 3.32 8.40 2.32
C HIS A 27 3.95 7.10 1.84
N ALA A 28 3.35 6.51 0.82
CA ALA A 28 3.77 5.19 0.36
C ALA A 28 3.39 4.98 -1.09
N VAL A 29 3.95 3.94 -1.67
CA VAL A 29 3.58 3.51 -3.00
C VAL A 29 3.41 2.00 -2.99
N VAL A 30 2.42 1.53 -3.72
CA VAL A 30 2.20 0.11 -3.93
C VAL A 30 2.52 -0.21 -5.38
N LEU A 31 3.40 -1.18 -5.57
CA LEU A 31 3.85 -1.60 -6.89
C LEU A 31 3.32 -3.00 -7.15
N ALA A 32 2.35 -3.11 -8.04
CA ALA A 32 1.73 -4.39 -8.37
C ALA A 32 2.30 -4.92 -9.67
N GLY A 33 3.08 -5.98 -9.56
CA GLY A 33 3.67 -6.65 -10.71
C GLY A 33 2.90 -7.92 -11.07
N PRO A 34 3.37 -8.65 -12.07
CA PRO A 34 2.66 -9.85 -12.52
C PRO A 34 2.70 -11.00 -11.51
N SER A 35 3.71 -11.05 -10.67
CA SER A 35 3.84 -12.17 -9.73
C SER A 35 3.80 -11.75 -8.27
N GLN A 36 3.94 -10.46 -7.98
CA GLN A 36 3.90 -10.01 -6.59
C GLN A 36 3.56 -8.53 -6.51
N THR A 37 3.11 -8.13 -5.33
CA THR A 37 2.80 -6.74 -5.02
C THR A 37 3.68 -6.32 -3.85
N ILE A 38 4.26 -5.12 -3.95
CA ILE A 38 5.18 -4.61 -2.95
C ILE A 38 4.68 -3.26 -2.48
N VAL A 39 4.70 -3.04 -1.17
CA VAL A 39 4.49 -1.71 -0.61
C VAL A 39 5.83 -1.12 -0.24
N GLU A 40 5.99 0.17 -0.49
CA GLU A 40 7.23 0.87 -0.19
C GLU A 40 6.91 2.19 0.51
N ASP A 41 7.54 2.41 1.66
CA ASP A 41 7.41 3.66 2.41
C ASP A 41 8.25 4.74 1.74
N LEU A 42 7.67 5.91 1.52
CA LEU A 42 8.36 7.03 0.90
C LEU A 42 8.97 7.96 1.96
N ASN A 43 9.60 7.35 2.95
CA ASN A 43 10.22 8.10 4.04
C ASN A 43 9.20 8.92 4.82
N SER A 44 8.07 8.31 5.09
CA SER A 44 6.98 8.96 5.80
C SER A 44 7.33 9.18 7.26
N THR A 45 6.64 10.13 7.89
CA THR A 45 6.87 10.44 9.30
C THR A 45 6.43 9.29 10.21
N ASN A 46 5.28 8.71 9.92
CA ASN A 46 4.69 7.71 10.83
C ASN A 46 4.84 6.29 10.35
N GLY A 47 5.38 6.10 9.15
CA GLY A 47 5.74 4.79 8.66
C GLY A 47 4.60 4.00 8.05
N VAL A 48 4.97 2.83 7.54
CA VAL A 48 4.07 1.83 7.00
C VAL A 48 4.27 0.56 7.82
N GLN A 49 3.18 -0.08 8.19
CA GLN A 49 3.26 -1.35 8.90
C GLN A 49 2.53 -2.42 8.12
N VAL A 50 3.09 -3.61 8.13
CA VAL A 50 2.46 -4.80 7.56
C VAL A 50 2.33 -5.81 8.69
N ASN A 51 1.09 -6.17 9.02
CA ASN A 51 0.78 -7.09 10.10
C ASN A 51 1.40 -6.63 11.42
N GLY A 52 1.36 -5.32 11.69
CA GLY A 52 1.88 -4.73 12.91
C GLY A 52 3.38 -4.49 12.95
N ARG A 53 4.09 -4.82 11.87
CA ARG A 53 5.53 -4.64 11.81
C ARG A 53 5.87 -3.48 10.87
N ARG A 54 6.66 -2.54 11.34
CA ARG A 54 7.07 -1.41 10.52
C ARG A 54 8.07 -1.88 9.46
N VAL A 55 7.80 -1.48 8.21
CA VAL A 55 8.61 -1.89 7.07
C VAL A 55 8.94 -0.68 6.21
N THR A 56 10.06 -0.74 5.50
CA THR A 56 10.37 0.24 4.46
C THR A 56 9.97 -0.28 3.09
N ARG A 57 10.01 -1.60 2.92
CA ARG A 57 9.64 -2.26 1.69
C ARG A 57 9.26 -3.68 2.02
N GLN A 58 8.10 -4.11 1.54
CA GLN A 58 7.58 -5.42 1.91
C GLN A 58 6.70 -5.98 0.80
N VAL A 59 6.89 -7.24 0.47
CA VAL A 59 5.98 -7.96 -0.40
C VAL A 59 4.69 -8.22 0.36
N LEU A 60 3.57 -7.86 -0.26
CA LEU A 60 2.25 -8.05 0.34
C LEU A 60 1.64 -9.36 -0.12
N GLN A 61 1.00 -10.04 0.82
CA GLN A 61 0.31 -11.29 0.55
C GLN A 61 -1.17 -11.11 0.87
N ASP A 62 -2.00 -11.91 0.22
CA ASP A 62 -3.43 -11.87 0.46
C ASP A 62 -3.72 -12.02 1.94
N GLY A 63 -4.54 -11.12 2.47
CA GLY A 63 -4.91 -11.12 3.87
C GLY A 63 -4.03 -10.29 4.77
N ASP A 64 -2.94 -9.71 4.24
CA ASP A 64 -2.08 -8.86 5.05
C ASP A 64 -2.82 -7.60 5.49
N THR A 65 -2.53 -7.15 6.70
CA THR A 65 -3.03 -5.87 7.20
C THR A 65 -1.97 -4.81 6.95
N LEU A 66 -2.37 -3.77 6.24
CA LEU A 66 -1.48 -2.66 5.89
C LEU A 66 -1.91 -1.44 6.68
N ALA A 67 -0.99 -0.85 7.43
CA ALA A 67 -1.28 0.38 8.18
C ALA A 67 -0.50 1.53 7.55
N ILE A 68 -1.22 2.59 7.22
CA ILE A 68 -0.67 3.83 6.69
C ILE A 68 -0.98 4.92 7.71
N GLY A 69 0.06 5.42 8.37
CA GLY A 69 -0.18 6.30 9.51
C GLY A 69 -0.91 5.51 10.58
N ARG A 70 -2.17 5.89 10.85
CA ARG A 70 -3.01 5.15 11.80
C ARG A 70 -4.22 4.51 11.12
N GLN A 71 -4.25 4.54 9.79
CA GLN A 71 -5.33 3.95 9.02
C GLN A 71 -4.95 2.53 8.66
N GLN A 72 -5.86 1.58 8.87
CA GLN A 72 -5.59 0.18 8.60
C GLN A 72 -6.44 -0.32 7.45
N TYR A 73 -5.82 -1.09 6.60
CA TYR A 73 -6.47 -1.67 5.41
C TYR A 73 -6.06 -3.12 5.30
N ARG A 74 -6.94 -3.92 4.72
CA ARG A 74 -6.60 -5.30 4.41
C ARG A 74 -6.24 -5.40 2.95
N PHE A 75 -5.10 -5.97 2.67
CA PHE A 75 -4.69 -6.25 1.30
C PHE A 75 -5.34 -7.55 0.84
N ALA A 76 -6.01 -7.51 -0.28
CA ALA A 76 -6.65 -8.69 -0.82
C ALA A 76 -6.27 -8.83 -2.29
N VAL A 77 -5.91 -10.04 -2.68
CA VAL A 77 -5.64 -10.33 -4.08
C VAL A 77 -6.93 -10.85 -4.69
N ARG A 78 -7.42 -10.12 -5.70
CA ARG A 78 -8.60 -10.57 -6.43
C ARG A 78 -8.14 -11.50 -7.54
N LYS A 79 -8.52 -12.75 -7.43
CA LYS A 79 -8.18 -13.71 -8.46
C LYS A 79 -9.20 -13.68 -9.59
N SER A 80 -8.73 -13.96 -10.81
CA SER A 80 -9.62 -14.07 -11.94
C SER A 80 -10.59 -15.21 -11.72
N GLN A 81 -11.85 -15.02 -12.08
CA GLN A 81 -12.89 -16.02 -11.90
C GLN A 81 -13.19 -16.81 -13.16
N ASP A 82 -12.42 -16.78 -14.08
CA ASP A 82 -12.67 -17.46 -15.34
C ASP A 82 -12.85 -18.92 -15.18
N LYS A 83 -12.97 -18.79 -15.36
CA LYS A 83 -12.94 -19.75 -15.39
C LYS A 83 -13.31 -20.51 -15.70
N ARG A 84 -13.19 -20.46 -16.02
CA ARG A 84 -13.43 -21.03 -16.37
C ARG A 84 -13.80 -21.30 -16.61
#